data_a8bb90e37c9d7637c800e47022a19376
#
_entry.id   a8bb90e37c9d7637c800e47022a19376
#
_cell.length_a   1.000
_cell.length_b   1.000
_cell.length_c   1.000
_cell.angle_alpha   90.00
_cell.angle_beta   90.00
_cell.angle_gamma   90.00
#
_symmetry.space_group_name_H-M   'P 1'
#
loop_
_entity.id
_entity.type
_entity.pdbx_description
1 polymer ?
#
loop_
_entity_poly.entity_id
_entity_poly.type
_entity_poly.pdbx_seq_one_letter_code
_entity_poly.pdbx_strand_id
1 'polypeptide(L)'
;MFYLISYDISIDQRRLKVARLLEGYGQRVLESVFECDLEPAAYRQLRQKLNRLIKTDEGDRLRIYQLCNACRYHIEVIGEGP
;
A
#
# COMPACT_ATOMS: atom_id res chain seq x y z
N MET A 1 -2.43 4.81 12.66
CA MET A 1 -3.02 5.54 11.53
C MET A 1 -3.27 4.58 10.37
N PHE A 2 -4.35 4.74 9.68
CA PHE A 2 -4.78 3.83 8.62
C PHE A 2 -4.41 4.38 7.24
N TYR A 3 -3.80 3.54 6.41
CA TYR A 3 -3.36 3.93 5.07
C TYR A 3 -3.91 2.96 4.03
N LEU A 4 -4.35 3.53 2.91
CA LEU A 4 -4.64 2.75 1.71
C LEU A 4 -3.54 3.03 0.71
N ILE A 5 -2.90 1.97 0.23
CA ILE A 5 -1.76 2.08 -0.69
C ILE A 5 -2.10 1.39 -1.99
N SER A 6 -2.05 2.14 -3.08
CA SER A 6 -2.36 1.65 -4.42
C SER A 6 -1.16 1.89 -5.33
N TYR A 7 -0.83 0.91 -6.15
CA TYR A 7 0.31 1.03 -7.07
C TYR A 7 -0.03 0.54 -8.46
N ASP A 8 0.71 1.07 -9.43
CA ASP A 8 0.64 0.70 -10.83
C ASP A 8 2.07 0.53 -11.34
N ILE A 9 2.52 -0.71 -11.45
CA ILE A 9 3.89 -1.06 -11.81
C ILE A 9 3.83 -2.13 -12.89
N SER A 10 4.36 -1.83 -14.08
CA SER A 10 4.28 -2.74 -15.21
C SER A 10 5.36 -3.82 -15.21
N ILE A 11 6.50 -3.58 -14.56
CA ILE A 11 7.59 -4.55 -14.49
C ILE A 11 7.27 -5.60 -13.42
N ASP A 12 7.10 -6.85 -13.85
CA ASP A 12 6.62 -7.95 -13.00
C ASP A 12 7.48 -8.16 -11.75
N GLN A 13 8.79 -8.18 -11.90
CA GLN A 13 9.69 -8.43 -10.76
C GLN A 13 9.58 -7.33 -9.72
N ARG A 14 9.50 -6.07 -10.17
CA ARG A 14 9.41 -4.94 -9.26
C ARG A 14 8.04 -4.90 -8.59
N ARG A 15 6.98 -5.16 -9.36
CA ARG A 15 5.62 -5.25 -8.82
C ARG A 15 5.53 -6.31 -7.72
N LEU A 16 6.15 -7.46 -7.94
CA LEU A 16 6.16 -8.54 -6.95
C LEU A 16 6.92 -8.13 -5.69
N LYS A 17 8.04 -7.44 -5.83
CA LYS A 17 8.81 -6.95 -4.67
C LYS A 17 8.01 -5.96 -3.85
N VAL A 18 7.29 -5.05 -4.50
CA VAL A 18 6.44 -4.08 -3.82
C VAL A 18 5.31 -4.80 -3.07
N ALA A 19 4.67 -5.76 -3.71
CA ALA A 19 3.60 -6.54 -3.07
C ALA A 19 4.12 -7.28 -1.82
N ARG A 20 5.27 -7.93 -1.93
CA ARG A 20 5.87 -8.65 -0.80
C ARG A 20 6.25 -7.72 0.34
N LEU A 21 6.76 -6.54 0.01
CA LEU A 21 7.07 -5.54 1.02
C LEU A 21 5.79 -5.13 1.76
N LEU A 22 4.75 -4.82 1.02
CA LEU A 22 3.47 -4.37 1.61
C LEU A 22 2.80 -5.46 2.43
N GLU A 23 2.94 -6.73 2.05
CA GLU A 23 2.42 -7.85 2.83
C GLU A 23 2.99 -7.89 4.25
N GLY A 24 4.21 -7.41 4.45
CA GLY A 24 4.81 -7.30 5.76
C GLY A 24 4.28 -6.15 6.62
N TYR A 25 3.50 -5.26 6.04
CA TYR A 25 3.00 -4.06 6.74
C TYR A 25 1.48 -3.99 6.79
N GLY A 26 0.78 -4.75 5.97
CA GLY A 26 -0.67 -4.68 5.94
C GLY A 26 -1.29 -5.83 5.18
N GLN A 27 -2.50 -5.62 4.70
CA GLN A 27 -3.31 -6.65 4.09
C GLN A 27 -3.69 -6.26 2.66
N ARG A 28 -3.47 -7.19 1.72
CA ARG A 28 -3.92 -6.99 0.34
C ARG A 28 -5.45 -7.10 0.30
N VAL A 29 -6.09 -6.11 -0.29
CA VAL A 29 -7.55 -6.08 -0.43
C VAL A 29 -8.00 -6.17 -1.89
N LEU A 30 -7.17 -5.72 -2.81
CA LEU A 30 -7.33 -5.89 -4.26
C LEU A 30 -5.96 -6.19 -4.84
N GLU A 31 -5.90 -6.52 -6.14
CA GLU A 31 -4.66 -6.93 -6.82
C GLU A 31 -3.46 -6.02 -6.49
N SER A 32 -3.65 -4.71 -6.56
CA SER A 32 -2.60 -3.74 -6.32
C SER A 32 -2.99 -2.70 -5.26
N VAL A 33 -3.80 -3.12 -4.29
CA VAL A 33 -4.27 -2.25 -3.21
C VAL A 33 -4.08 -2.94 -1.86
N PHE A 34 -3.45 -2.23 -0.95
CA PHE A 34 -3.21 -2.71 0.42
C PHE A 34 -3.79 -1.74 1.42
N GLU A 35 -4.26 -2.30 2.52
CA GLU A 35 -4.69 -1.53 3.70
C GLU A 35 -3.71 -1.82 4.82
N CYS A 36 -3.17 -0.76 5.42
CA CYS A 36 -2.13 -0.86 6.44
C CYS A 36 -2.48 0.04 7.63
N ASP A 37 -2.51 -0.55 8.82
CA ASP A 37 -2.67 0.21 10.06
C ASP A 37 -1.30 0.30 10.72
N LEU A 38 -0.67 1.49 10.68
CA LEU A 38 0.73 1.66 11.03
C LEU A 38 0.93 2.77 12.04
N GLU A 39 1.79 2.48 13.02
CA GLU A 39 2.36 3.52 13.88
C GLU A 39 3.31 4.41 13.06
N PRO A 40 3.58 5.63 13.50
CA PRO A 40 4.41 6.56 12.73
C PRO A 40 5.78 6.01 12.35
N ALA A 41 6.43 5.28 13.25
CA ALA A 41 7.76 4.72 12.97
C ALA A 41 7.70 3.66 11.88
N ALA A 42 6.69 2.78 11.92
CA ALA A 42 6.50 1.75 10.91
C ALA A 42 6.17 2.37 9.55
N TYR A 43 5.35 3.41 9.53
CA TYR A 43 5.04 4.12 8.29
C TYR A 43 6.29 4.72 7.66
N ARG A 44 7.13 5.39 8.46
CA ARG A 44 8.39 5.97 7.96
C ARG A 44 9.31 4.91 7.36
N GLN A 45 9.41 3.76 8.02
CA GLN A 45 10.18 2.62 7.54
C GLN A 45 9.68 2.14 6.18
N LEU A 46 8.38 1.92 6.08
CA LEU A 46 7.75 1.48 4.84
C LEU A 46 7.97 2.49 3.73
N ARG A 47 7.77 3.77 4.03
CA ARG A 47 7.93 4.86 3.06
C ARG A 47 9.34 4.91 2.48
N GLN A 48 10.35 4.72 3.33
CA GLN A 48 11.74 4.68 2.88
C GLN A 48 12.00 3.48 1.97
N LYS A 49 11.49 2.31 2.33
CA LYS A 49 11.66 1.10 1.53
C LYS A 49 10.96 1.22 0.19
N LEU A 50 9.77 1.80 0.16
CA LEU A 50 9.06 2.05 -1.08
C LEU A 50 9.82 3.02 -1.99
N ASN A 51 10.40 4.07 -1.43
CA ASN A 51 11.20 5.03 -2.21
C ASN A 51 12.40 4.36 -2.89
N ARG A 52 12.96 3.32 -2.29
CA ARG A 52 14.09 2.59 -2.88
C ARG A 52 13.65 1.66 -4.00
N LEU A 53 12.45 1.10 -3.91
CA LEU A 53 11.93 0.15 -4.89
C LEU A 53 11.31 0.82 -6.10
N ILE A 54 10.53 1.87 -5.87
CA ILE A 54 9.75 2.54 -6.91
C ILE A 54 10.67 3.29 -7.87
N LYS A 55 10.45 3.09 -9.17
CA LYS A 55 11.20 3.75 -10.23
C LYS A 55 10.27 4.61 -11.07
N THR A 56 10.10 5.85 -10.65
CA THR A 56 9.20 6.78 -11.33
C THR A 56 9.67 7.12 -12.75
N ASP A 57 10.97 7.09 -12.98
CA ASP A 57 11.56 7.28 -14.31
C ASP A 57 11.22 6.13 -15.27
N GLU A 58 10.77 4.99 -14.74
CA GLU A 58 10.32 3.85 -15.55
C GLU A 58 8.80 3.71 -15.57
N GLY A 59 8.08 4.74 -15.13
CA GLY A 59 6.63 4.78 -15.19
C GLY A 59 5.91 4.22 -13.98
N ASP A 60 6.63 3.83 -12.94
CA ASP A 60 5.99 3.33 -11.72
C ASP A 60 5.20 4.44 -11.06
N ARG A 61 4.02 4.09 -10.56
CA ARG A 61 3.18 4.98 -9.78
C ARG A 61 2.71 4.30 -8.51
N LEU A 62 2.62 5.08 -7.43
CA LEU A 62 2.12 4.58 -6.15
C LEU A 62 1.46 5.75 -5.43
N ARG A 63 0.30 5.48 -4.85
CA ARG A 63 -0.44 6.46 -4.07
C ARG A 63 -0.67 5.95 -2.66
N ILE A 64 -0.56 6.84 -1.71
CA ILE A 64 -0.84 6.55 -0.30
C ILE A 64 -1.92 7.51 0.16
N TYR A 65 -3.04 6.95 0.62
CA TYR A 65 -4.14 7.71 1.19
C TYR A 65 -4.17 7.45 2.69
N GLN A 66 -4.11 8.51 3.46
CA GLN A 66 -4.22 8.40 4.91
C GLN A 66 -5.67 8.66 5.31
N LEU A 67 -6.24 7.72 6.06
CA LEU A 67 -7.60 7.82 6.55
C LEU A 67 -7.57 8.00 8.06
N CYS A 68 -8.38 8.91 8.57
CA CYS A 68 -8.52 9.07 10.02
C CYS A 68 -9.22 7.83 10.60
N ASN A 69 -9.05 7.59 11.90
CA ASN A 69 -9.65 6.43 12.55
C ASN A 69 -11.17 6.39 12.41
N ALA A 70 -11.83 7.53 12.48
CA ALA A 70 -13.27 7.61 12.30
C ALA A 70 -13.69 7.20 10.89
N CYS A 71 -12.96 7.64 9.88
CA CYS A 71 -13.25 7.31 8.48
C CYS A 71 -13.08 5.81 8.19
N ARG A 72 -12.20 5.14 8.90
CA ARG A 72 -11.97 3.72 8.76
C ARG A 72 -13.25 2.89 8.98
N TYR A 73 -14.11 3.33 9.89
CA TYR A 73 -15.37 2.63 10.17
C TYR A 73 -16.43 2.86 9.09
N HIS A 74 -16.17 3.71 8.12
CA HIS A 74 -17.06 3.98 6.99
C HIS A 74 -16.64 3.24 5.72
N ILE A 75 -15.67 2.33 5.81
CA ILE A 75 -15.27 1.50 4.67
C ILE A 75 -16.36 0.46 4.44
N GLU A 76 -16.87 0.42 3.23
CA GLU A 76 -17.87 -0.55 2.82
C GLU A 76 -17.26 -1.51 1.81
N VAL A 77 -17.57 -2.80 1.95
CA VAL A 77 -17.07 -3.84 1.07
C VAL A 77 -18.24 -4.54 0.40
N ILE A 78 -18.20 -4.60 -0.92
CA ILE A 78 -19.17 -5.36 -1.71
C ILE A 78 -18.42 -6.51 -2.35
N GLY A 79 -18.89 -7.71 -2.16
CA GLY A 79 -18.23 -8.91 -2.64
C GLY A 79 -17.45 -9.60 -1.54
N GLU A 80 -16.52 -10.49 -1.96
CA GLU A 80 -15.67 -11.18 -1.00
C GLU A 80 -14.51 -10.29 -0.59
N GLY A 81 -13.98 -10.59 0.61
CA GLY A 81 -12.80 -9.91 0.89
C GLY A 81 -12.39 -9.87 2.26
N PRO A 82 -11.22 -9.41 2.56
CA PRO A 82 -11.01 -8.77 3.82
C PRO A 82 -11.58 -7.36 3.79
#